data_0699133326da28f71954b2ad5bbed2f5
#
_entry.id   0699133326da28f71954b2ad5bbed2f5
#
_cell.length_a   1.000
_cell.length_b   1.000
_cell.length_c   1.000
_cell.angle_alpha   90.00
_cell.angle_beta   90.00
_cell.angle_gamma   90.00
#
_symmetry.space_group_name_H-M   'P 1'
#
loop_
_entity.id
_entity.type
_entity.pdbx_description
1 polymer ?
#
loop_
_entity_poly.entity_id
_entity_poly.type
_entity_poly.pdbx_seq_one_letter_code
_entity_poly.pdbx_strand_id
1 'polypeptide(L)'
;SEAIKFWKSKNKKNYKKIIFLETSSTKINDNQFSIKHQNKDWGATNWQKLINLLTKDFLVIKSVHKESNKNLSVFSPNNMDFRLACAVLNEADLYVGPEGGFGHVAAALNKKAVLYFGGWITPEAIGYDFHENIYYDHNLSPCGEYKKLCSHCEEARKAISVDVFLKYINKIS
;
A
#
# COMPACT_ATOMS: atom_id res chain seq x y z
N SER A 1 6.68 2.64 -18.82
CA SER A 1 8.09 3.04 -18.62
C SER A 1 9.01 1.94 -19.12
N GLU A 2 10.24 2.25 -19.49
CA GLU A 2 11.26 1.27 -19.89
C GLU A 2 11.49 0.23 -18.79
N ALA A 3 11.40 0.62 -17.52
CA ALA A 3 11.50 -0.28 -16.38
C ALA A 3 10.42 -1.37 -16.39
N ILE A 4 9.17 -1.05 -16.70
CA ILE A 4 8.09 -2.04 -16.78
C ILE A 4 8.23 -2.91 -18.03
N LYS A 5 8.62 -2.35 -19.16
CA LYS A 5 8.91 -3.13 -20.39
C LYS A 5 10.05 -4.12 -20.14
N PHE A 6 11.13 -3.67 -19.52
CA PHE A 6 12.25 -4.53 -19.13
C PHE A 6 11.81 -5.66 -18.17
N TRP A 7 10.92 -5.35 -17.23
CA TRP A 7 10.41 -6.32 -16.27
C TRP A 7 9.46 -7.32 -16.91
N LYS A 8 8.53 -6.87 -17.74
CA LYS A 8 7.65 -7.76 -18.53
C LYS A 8 8.46 -8.69 -19.44
N SER A 9 9.60 -8.21 -19.98
CA SER A 9 10.46 -9.04 -20.83
C SER A 9 11.28 -10.09 -20.08
N LYS A 10 11.60 -9.85 -18.80
CA LYS A 10 12.38 -10.77 -17.98
C LYS A 10 11.53 -11.80 -17.22
N ASN A 11 10.28 -11.50 -16.95
CA ASN A 11 9.37 -12.42 -16.31
C ASN A 11 8.57 -13.21 -17.35
N LYS A 12 8.92 -14.48 -17.55
CA LYS A 12 8.21 -15.40 -18.46
C LYS A 12 6.77 -15.73 -18.02
N LYS A 13 6.32 -15.22 -16.87
CA LYS A 13 4.97 -15.43 -16.35
C LYS A 13 4.02 -14.43 -16.97
N ASN A 14 2.96 -14.90 -17.61
CA ASN A 14 1.85 -14.04 -18.09
C ASN A 14 1.05 -13.54 -16.90
N TYR A 15 1.42 -12.40 -16.35
CA TYR A 15 0.62 -11.74 -15.32
C TYR A 15 -0.63 -11.10 -15.93
N LYS A 16 -1.75 -11.24 -15.22
CA LYS A 16 -3.03 -10.64 -15.63
C LYS A 16 -2.95 -9.10 -15.61
N LYS A 17 -2.38 -8.55 -14.53
CA LYS A 17 -2.29 -7.09 -14.29
C LYS A 17 -1.08 -6.74 -13.46
N ILE A 18 -0.78 -5.44 -13.41
CA ILE A 18 0.31 -4.85 -12.63
C ILE A 18 -0.29 -4.14 -11.42
N ILE A 19 0.20 -4.48 -10.22
CA ILE A 19 -0.12 -3.79 -8.98
C ILE A 19 1.10 -2.99 -8.53
N PHE A 20 0.92 -1.68 -8.33
CA PHE A 20 1.88 -0.85 -7.61
C PHE A 20 1.53 -0.89 -6.13
N LEU A 21 2.46 -1.37 -5.31
CA LEU A 21 2.25 -1.59 -3.89
C LEU A 21 3.12 -0.66 -3.04
N GLU A 22 2.52 -0.01 -2.06
CA GLU A 22 3.22 0.62 -0.94
C GLU A 22 2.85 -0.11 0.35
N THR A 23 3.82 -0.38 1.22
CA THR A 23 3.61 -1.14 2.45
C THR A 23 3.82 -0.33 3.72
N SER A 24 4.31 0.89 3.60
CA SER A 24 4.56 1.75 4.77
C SER A 24 4.45 3.21 4.39
N SER A 25 3.77 3.97 5.21
CA SER A 25 3.70 5.44 5.11
C SER A 25 4.91 6.14 5.73
N THR A 26 5.85 5.41 6.31
CA THR A 26 7.00 5.98 7.02
C THR A 26 8.24 6.08 6.17
N LYS A 27 8.80 7.30 6.10
CA LYS A 27 10.22 7.49 5.77
C LYS A 27 11.03 6.97 6.95
N ILE A 28 11.72 5.87 6.79
CA ILE A 28 12.72 5.43 7.77
C ILE A 28 13.96 6.30 7.54
N ASN A 29 14.21 7.21 8.43
CA ASN A 29 15.48 7.90 8.52
C ASN A 29 16.50 6.99 9.21
N ASP A 30 17.71 7.05 8.71
CA ASP A 30 18.83 6.11 8.79
C ASP A 30 19.26 5.56 10.15
N ASN A 31 18.59 5.75 11.27
CA ASN A 31 19.01 5.11 12.55
C ASN A 31 17.94 4.98 13.63
N GLN A 32 16.71 5.27 13.33
CA GLN A 32 15.64 5.05 14.31
C GLN A 32 14.42 4.51 13.58
N PHE A 33 13.89 3.38 14.03
CA PHE A 33 12.51 3.01 13.80
C PHE A 33 11.66 4.23 14.17
N SER A 34 11.26 5.00 13.19
CA SER A 34 10.41 6.15 13.41
C SER A 34 9.06 5.63 13.84
N ILE A 35 8.84 5.65 15.14
CA ILE A 35 7.57 5.38 15.82
C ILE A 35 6.42 6.27 15.28
N LYS A 36 6.75 7.24 14.42
CA LYS A 36 5.90 8.39 14.09
C LYS A 36 4.62 8.11 13.31
N HIS A 37 4.40 6.89 12.81
CA HIS A 37 3.22 6.60 11.98
C HIS A 37 2.68 5.18 12.17
N GLN A 38 2.85 4.59 13.34
CA GLN A 38 2.48 3.19 13.60
C GLN A 38 0.98 2.92 13.44
N ASN A 39 0.13 3.92 13.71
CA ASN A 39 -1.32 3.76 13.55
C ASN A 39 -1.77 3.67 12.08
N LYS A 40 -0.96 4.16 11.15
CA LYS A 40 -1.18 4.04 9.70
C LYS A 40 -0.68 2.71 9.11
N ASP A 41 0.11 1.95 9.85
CA ASP A 41 0.75 0.76 9.35
C ASP A 41 -0.09 -0.49 9.63
N TRP A 42 -0.41 -1.21 8.58
CA TRP A 42 -1.12 -2.48 8.69
C TRP A 42 -0.25 -3.63 9.21
N GLY A 43 1.06 -3.42 9.22
CA GLY A 43 2.06 -4.36 9.73
C GLY A 43 2.67 -5.26 8.66
N ALA A 44 3.99 -5.46 8.79
CA ALA A 44 4.79 -6.20 7.81
C ALA A 44 4.28 -7.63 7.56
N THR A 45 3.79 -8.30 8.60
CA THR A 45 3.25 -9.67 8.48
C THR A 45 2.02 -9.71 7.58
N ASN A 46 1.08 -8.77 7.73
CA ASN A 46 -0.12 -8.70 6.90
C ASN A 46 0.24 -8.36 5.45
N TRP A 47 1.12 -7.37 5.24
CA TRP A 47 1.61 -7.02 3.92
C TRP A 47 2.29 -8.20 3.24
N GLN A 48 3.15 -8.96 3.94
CA GLN A 48 3.80 -10.12 3.34
C GLN A 48 2.82 -11.23 2.96
N LYS A 49 1.82 -11.50 3.81
CA LYS A 49 0.76 -12.46 3.48
C LYS A 49 0.00 -12.04 2.22
N LEU A 50 -0.38 -10.76 2.12
CA LEU A 50 -1.06 -10.22 0.93
C LEU A 50 -0.18 -10.35 -0.32
N ILE A 51 1.10 -9.96 -0.24
CA ILE A 51 2.07 -10.09 -1.34
C ILE A 51 2.16 -11.52 -1.84
N ASN A 52 2.29 -12.49 -0.94
CA ASN A 52 2.40 -13.91 -1.29
C ASN A 52 1.18 -14.43 -2.06
N LEU A 53 0.01 -13.87 -1.82
CA LEU A 53 -1.20 -14.22 -2.56
C LEU A 53 -1.27 -13.49 -3.90
N LEU A 54 -1.01 -12.19 -3.92
CA LEU A 54 -1.08 -11.38 -5.13
C LEU A 54 -0.05 -11.79 -6.19
N THR A 55 1.16 -12.17 -5.80
CA THR A 55 2.23 -12.56 -6.74
C THR A 55 1.97 -13.87 -7.48
N LYS A 56 0.90 -14.59 -7.15
CA LYS A 56 0.46 -15.77 -7.91
C LYS A 56 -0.11 -15.37 -9.28
N ASP A 57 -0.86 -14.25 -9.34
CA ASP A 57 -1.61 -13.83 -10.52
C ASP A 57 -1.20 -12.45 -11.06
N PHE A 58 -0.59 -11.60 -10.22
CA PHE A 58 -0.26 -10.22 -10.53
C PHE A 58 1.25 -9.98 -10.54
N LEU A 59 1.69 -9.07 -11.41
CA LEU A 59 3.01 -8.46 -11.27
C LEU A 59 2.94 -7.39 -10.18
N VAL A 60 3.47 -7.69 -8.99
CA VAL A 60 3.50 -6.75 -7.87
C VAL A 60 4.84 -6.00 -7.88
N ILE A 61 4.77 -4.68 -7.99
CA ILE A 61 5.91 -3.77 -7.93
C ILE A 61 5.79 -2.95 -6.67
N LYS A 62 6.70 -3.19 -5.72
CA LYS A 62 6.71 -2.44 -4.46
C LYS A 62 7.51 -1.16 -4.60
N SER A 63 6.95 -0.04 -4.15
CA SER A 63 7.73 1.18 -3.97
C SER A 63 8.80 0.98 -2.90
N VAL A 64 10.01 1.43 -3.15
CA VAL A 64 11.08 1.46 -2.15
C VAL A 64 11.56 2.87 -2.02
N HIS A 65 11.35 3.41 -0.86
CA HIS A 65 12.02 4.63 -0.45
C HIS A 65 13.13 4.25 0.51
N LYS A 66 14.39 4.25 0.02
CA LYS A 66 15.58 3.85 0.78
C LYS A 66 15.33 2.57 1.63
N GLU A 67 16.23 1.81 1.96
CA GLU A 67 16.32 0.56 2.72
C GLU A 67 15.16 0.05 3.62
N SER A 68 14.05 0.76 3.69
CA SER A 68 13.04 0.63 4.73
C SER A 68 12.23 -0.68 4.76
N ASN A 69 12.29 -1.50 3.75
CA ASN A 69 11.50 -2.73 3.69
C ASN A 69 12.20 -3.84 2.89
N LYS A 70 13.51 -4.01 3.11
CA LYS A 70 14.28 -5.11 2.52
C LYS A 70 13.76 -6.51 2.90
N ASN A 71 12.93 -6.57 3.94
CA ASN A 71 12.45 -7.84 4.49
C ASN A 71 11.20 -8.40 3.81
N LEU A 72 10.57 -7.66 2.90
CA LEU A 72 9.43 -8.17 2.16
C LEU A 72 9.90 -8.79 0.84
N SER A 73 9.61 -10.09 0.67
CA SER A 73 9.96 -10.84 -0.53
C SER A 73 9.03 -10.45 -1.69
N VAL A 74 9.37 -9.36 -2.34
CA VAL A 74 8.65 -8.84 -3.52
C VAL A 74 9.59 -8.02 -4.38
N PHE A 75 9.30 -7.93 -5.67
CA PHE A 75 10.07 -7.10 -6.56
C PHE A 75 10.01 -5.62 -6.17
N SER A 76 11.18 -5.05 -6.01
CA SER A 76 11.35 -3.69 -5.54
C SER A 76 12.54 -3.06 -6.27
N PRO A 77 12.32 -2.18 -7.25
CA PRO A 77 13.41 -1.50 -7.93
C PRO A 77 14.19 -0.63 -6.94
N ASN A 78 15.52 -0.79 -6.94
CA ASN A 78 16.38 0.05 -6.10
C ASN A 78 16.34 1.50 -6.57
N ASN A 79 16.44 2.44 -5.61
CA ASN A 79 16.60 3.88 -5.85
C ASN A 79 15.48 4.54 -6.68
N MET A 80 14.25 4.12 -6.48
CA MET A 80 13.09 4.76 -7.10
C MET A 80 12.83 6.10 -6.38
N ASP A 81 13.16 7.22 -7.01
CA ASP A 81 12.73 8.52 -6.53
C ASP A 81 11.20 8.70 -6.69
N PHE A 82 10.66 9.73 -6.07
CA PHE A 82 9.21 9.95 -6.08
C PHE A 82 8.63 10.10 -7.50
N ARG A 83 9.34 10.81 -8.40
CA ARG A 83 8.85 11.03 -9.77
C ARG A 83 8.85 9.73 -10.57
N LEU A 84 9.90 8.94 -10.44
CA LEU A 84 9.96 7.61 -11.06
C LEU A 84 8.89 6.69 -10.49
N ALA A 85 8.65 6.72 -9.18
CA ALA A 85 7.59 5.96 -8.55
C ALA A 85 6.20 6.37 -9.09
N CYS A 86 5.93 7.67 -9.26
CA CYS A 86 4.70 8.14 -9.90
C CYS A 86 4.57 7.65 -11.34
N ALA A 87 5.66 7.66 -12.12
CA ALA A 87 5.67 7.15 -13.48
C ALA A 87 5.39 5.63 -13.54
N VAL A 88 5.96 4.87 -12.60
CA VAL A 88 5.70 3.42 -12.46
C VAL A 88 4.25 3.17 -12.05
N LEU A 89 3.72 3.94 -11.10
CA LEU A 89 2.31 3.87 -10.71
C LEU A 89 1.39 4.18 -11.89
N ASN A 90 1.75 5.16 -12.73
CA ASN A 90 0.95 5.49 -13.92
C ASN A 90 0.85 4.32 -14.92
N GLU A 91 1.82 3.45 -14.98
CA GLU A 91 1.79 2.24 -15.83
C GLU A 91 1.11 1.04 -15.14
N ALA A 92 0.87 1.10 -13.84
CA ALA A 92 0.16 0.05 -13.12
C ALA A 92 -1.35 0.10 -13.39
N ASP A 93 -2.00 -1.05 -13.24
CA ASP A 93 -3.45 -1.16 -13.36
C ASP A 93 -4.16 -0.80 -12.05
N LEU A 94 -3.46 -0.99 -10.92
CA LEU A 94 -4.02 -0.83 -9.58
C LEU A 94 -2.95 -0.34 -8.59
N TYR A 95 -3.33 0.58 -7.72
CA TYR A 95 -2.58 0.92 -6.52
C TYR A 95 -3.12 0.19 -5.30
N VAL A 96 -2.24 -0.35 -4.47
CA VAL A 96 -2.58 -0.95 -3.16
C VAL A 96 -1.62 -0.42 -2.11
N GLY A 97 -2.14 0.11 -1.00
CA GLY A 97 -1.27 0.65 0.04
C GLY A 97 -2.02 1.32 1.19
N PRO A 98 -1.29 1.91 2.15
CA PRO A 98 -1.90 2.76 3.15
C PRO A 98 -2.37 4.08 2.53
N GLU A 99 -3.28 4.77 3.22
CA GLU A 99 -3.59 6.16 2.90
C GLU A 99 -2.32 7.01 2.97
N GLY A 100 -2.19 7.98 2.07
CA GLY A 100 -1.01 8.84 2.00
C GLY A 100 -0.69 9.35 0.62
N GLY A 101 0.57 9.76 0.40
CA GLY A 101 1.01 10.43 -0.81
C GLY A 101 0.70 9.69 -2.11
N PHE A 102 0.94 8.38 -2.18
CA PHE A 102 0.63 7.60 -3.38
C PHE A 102 -0.86 7.35 -3.59
N GLY A 103 -1.69 7.39 -2.52
CA GLY A 103 -3.15 7.42 -2.67
C GLY A 103 -3.61 8.67 -3.44
N HIS A 104 -3.04 9.84 -3.11
CA HIS A 104 -3.31 11.08 -3.85
C HIS A 104 -2.77 11.06 -5.28
N VAL A 105 -1.58 10.46 -5.49
CA VAL A 105 -1.04 10.26 -6.84
C VAL A 105 -1.94 9.33 -7.66
N ALA A 106 -2.42 8.23 -7.09
CA ALA A 106 -3.35 7.32 -7.75
C ALA A 106 -4.63 8.06 -8.17
N ALA A 107 -5.18 8.90 -7.29
CA ALA A 107 -6.33 9.74 -7.60
C ALA A 107 -6.05 10.73 -8.74
N ALA A 108 -4.94 11.46 -8.68
CA ALA A 108 -4.54 12.43 -9.71
C ALA A 108 -4.30 11.77 -11.08
N LEU A 109 -3.89 10.51 -11.11
CA LEU A 109 -3.69 9.71 -12.31
C LEU A 109 -4.94 8.92 -12.74
N ASN A 110 -6.07 9.12 -12.06
CA ASN A 110 -7.32 8.38 -12.27
C ASN A 110 -7.12 6.85 -12.25
N LYS A 111 -6.29 6.37 -11.31
CA LYS A 111 -6.02 4.94 -11.10
C LYS A 111 -6.94 4.37 -10.05
N LYS A 112 -7.40 3.16 -10.27
CA LYS A 112 -8.08 2.39 -9.23
C LYS A 112 -7.14 2.16 -8.05
N ALA A 113 -7.67 2.20 -6.83
CA ALA A 113 -6.87 1.97 -5.63
C ALA A 113 -7.65 1.22 -4.54
N VAL A 114 -6.91 0.44 -3.77
CA VAL A 114 -7.36 -0.14 -2.49
C VAL A 114 -6.48 0.41 -1.39
N LEU A 115 -7.07 1.18 -0.48
CA LEU A 115 -6.37 1.96 0.52
C LEU A 115 -6.68 1.48 1.93
N TYR A 116 -5.64 1.25 2.72
CA TYR A 116 -5.75 0.98 4.16
C TYR A 116 -5.81 2.29 4.93
N PHE A 117 -6.93 2.55 5.56
CA PHE A 117 -7.14 3.68 6.47
C PHE A 117 -6.97 3.28 7.95
N GLY A 118 -7.18 1.99 8.26
CA GLY A 118 -7.18 1.54 9.66
C GLY A 118 -8.30 2.20 10.45
N GLY A 119 -8.00 2.70 11.66
CA GLY A 119 -8.97 3.35 12.55
C GLY A 119 -8.53 4.75 13.01
N TRP A 120 -7.50 5.36 12.40
CA TRP A 120 -6.94 6.61 12.89
C TRP A 120 -7.55 7.86 12.24
N ILE A 121 -7.92 7.81 10.98
CA ILE A 121 -8.53 8.87 10.18
C ILE A 121 -9.59 8.28 9.25
N THR A 122 -10.65 9.05 8.98
CA THR A 122 -11.73 8.59 8.12
C THR A 122 -11.43 8.80 6.63
N PRO A 123 -11.99 7.98 5.73
CA PRO A 123 -11.94 8.21 4.29
C PRO A 123 -12.54 9.55 3.86
N GLU A 124 -13.56 10.05 4.56
CA GLU A 124 -14.21 11.33 4.26
C GLU A 124 -13.25 12.51 4.42
N ALA A 125 -12.23 12.37 5.28
CA ALA A 125 -11.27 13.45 5.55
C ALA A 125 -10.23 13.59 4.43
N ILE A 126 -9.71 12.47 3.88
CA ILE A 126 -8.58 12.47 2.94
C ILE A 126 -8.67 11.40 1.86
N GLY A 127 -9.75 10.65 1.79
CA GLY A 127 -9.99 9.61 0.78
C GLY A 127 -10.62 10.17 -0.49
N TYR A 128 -10.91 9.26 -1.40
CA TYR A 128 -11.61 9.54 -2.65
C TYR A 128 -12.71 8.50 -2.85
N ASP A 129 -13.91 8.93 -3.24
CA ASP A 129 -15.09 8.06 -3.34
C ASP A 129 -14.98 6.96 -4.39
N PHE A 130 -14.13 7.17 -5.40
CA PHE A 130 -13.88 6.18 -6.45
C PHE A 130 -12.77 5.17 -6.10
N HIS A 131 -12.17 5.28 -4.92
CA HIS A 131 -11.24 4.29 -4.38
C HIS A 131 -11.97 3.34 -3.42
N GLU A 132 -11.46 2.13 -3.28
CA GLU A 132 -11.89 1.20 -2.25
C GLU A 132 -11.12 1.51 -0.96
N ASN A 133 -11.77 2.21 -0.03
CA ASN A 133 -11.19 2.66 1.22
C ASN A 133 -11.51 1.66 2.34
N ILE A 134 -10.50 0.96 2.84
CA ILE A 134 -10.66 -0.03 3.91
C ILE A 134 -10.49 0.68 5.25
N TYR A 135 -11.61 0.91 5.91
CA TYR A 135 -11.70 1.64 7.16
C TYR A 135 -12.27 0.75 8.27
N TYR A 136 -11.73 0.87 9.47
CA TYR A 136 -12.25 0.22 10.66
C TYR A 136 -13.20 1.18 11.37
N ASP A 137 -14.47 1.06 11.03
CA ASP A 137 -15.54 1.85 11.64
C ASP A 137 -15.93 1.24 12.98
N HIS A 138 -15.54 1.88 14.07
CA HIS A 138 -15.78 1.45 15.45
C HIS A 138 -15.99 2.69 16.33
N ASN A 139 -16.57 2.50 17.52
CA ASN A 139 -16.92 3.58 18.45
C ASN A 139 -15.78 4.58 18.77
N LEU A 140 -14.53 4.14 18.69
CA LEU A 140 -13.34 4.98 18.89
C LEU A 140 -12.73 5.50 17.59
N SER A 141 -13.34 5.23 16.43
CA SER A 141 -12.88 5.72 15.13
C SER A 141 -13.53 7.06 14.77
N PRO A 142 -12.75 8.00 14.22
CA PRO A 142 -11.30 7.99 14.12
C PRO A 142 -10.64 8.31 15.47
N CYS A 143 -9.59 7.59 15.84
CA CYS A 143 -8.89 7.89 17.08
C CYS A 143 -8.09 9.20 17.03
N GLY A 144 -7.76 9.71 15.85
CA GLY A 144 -6.99 10.93 15.63
C GLY A 144 -5.54 10.91 16.12
N GLU A 145 -5.08 9.80 16.73
CA GLU A 145 -3.76 9.70 17.30
C GLU A 145 -2.72 9.36 16.21
N TYR A 146 -1.96 10.35 15.86
CA TYR A 146 -1.00 10.23 14.77
C TYR A 146 0.39 9.72 15.21
N LYS A 147 0.81 10.06 16.42
CA LYS A 147 2.20 9.90 16.86
C LYS A 147 2.44 8.69 17.76
N LYS A 148 1.43 8.22 18.46
CA LYS A 148 1.55 7.13 19.42
C LYS A 148 0.70 5.95 18.98
N LEU A 149 1.28 4.76 19.05
CA LEU A 149 0.51 3.55 18.88
C LEU A 149 -0.58 3.48 19.95
N CYS A 150 -1.81 3.27 19.54
CA CYS A 150 -2.93 3.10 20.45
C CYS A 150 -3.58 1.72 20.27
N SER A 151 -4.20 1.21 21.34
CA SER A 151 -4.87 -0.09 21.35
C SER A 151 -5.96 -0.21 20.29
N HIS A 152 -6.70 0.88 20.05
CA HIS A 152 -7.73 0.93 19.01
C HIS A 152 -7.17 0.67 17.59
N CYS A 153 -6.05 1.31 17.23
CA CYS A 153 -5.42 1.07 15.92
C CYS A 153 -4.73 -0.29 15.83
N GLU A 154 -4.28 -0.86 16.95
CA GLU A 154 -3.84 -2.26 16.99
C GLU A 154 -5.00 -3.22 16.75
N GLU A 155 -6.17 -2.93 17.32
CA GLU A 155 -7.39 -3.70 17.09
C GLU A 155 -7.84 -3.61 15.62
N ALA A 156 -7.88 -2.40 15.06
CA ALA A 156 -8.16 -2.18 13.63
C ALA A 156 -7.23 -2.99 12.73
N ARG A 157 -5.94 -3.03 13.04
CA ARG A 157 -4.93 -3.82 12.31
C ARG A 157 -5.21 -5.32 12.35
N LYS A 158 -5.73 -5.83 13.47
CA LYS A 158 -6.09 -7.24 13.62
C LYS A 158 -7.42 -7.57 12.94
N ALA A 159 -8.38 -6.66 13.02
CA ALA A 159 -9.72 -6.84 12.46
C ALA A 159 -9.72 -6.78 10.92
N ILE A 160 -8.90 -5.92 10.32
CA ILE A 160 -8.76 -5.85 8.86
C ILE A 160 -7.83 -6.97 8.39
N SER A 161 -8.44 -8.08 7.97
CA SER A 161 -7.71 -9.26 7.50
C SER A 161 -7.23 -9.12 6.05
N VAL A 162 -6.33 -10.01 5.62
CA VAL A 162 -5.86 -10.11 4.23
C VAL A 162 -7.02 -10.39 3.27
N ASP A 163 -8.01 -11.17 3.70
CA ASP A 163 -9.17 -11.52 2.88
C ASP A 163 -10.04 -10.29 2.56
N VAL A 164 -10.08 -9.32 3.49
CA VAL A 164 -10.75 -8.04 3.23
C VAL A 164 -10.08 -7.32 2.06
N PHE A 165 -8.76 -7.22 2.05
CA PHE A 165 -8.01 -6.63 0.93
C PHE A 165 -8.25 -7.38 -0.38
N LEU A 166 -8.17 -8.70 -0.36
CA LEU A 166 -8.38 -9.53 -1.55
C LEU A 166 -9.78 -9.34 -2.12
N LYS A 167 -10.80 -9.25 -1.28
CA LYS A 167 -12.18 -8.97 -1.71
C LYS A 167 -12.26 -7.67 -2.52
N TYR A 168 -11.67 -6.58 -2.02
CA TYR A 168 -11.68 -5.30 -2.70
C TYR A 168 -10.80 -5.29 -3.96
N ILE A 169 -9.62 -5.90 -3.91
CA ILE A 169 -8.76 -6.03 -5.09
C ILE A 169 -9.48 -6.79 -6.20
N ASN A 170 -10.10 -7.92 -5.89
CA ASN A 170 -10.83 -8.74 -6.88
C ASN A 170 -12.07 -8.02 -7.45
N LYS A 171 -12.69 -7.14 -6.67
CA LYS A 171 -13.85 -6.34 -7.14
C LYS A 171 -13.47 -5.36 -8.24
N ILE A 172 -12.27 -4.79 -8.19
CA ILE A 172 -11.85 -3.70 -9.08
C ILE A 172 -10.72 -4.07 -10.05
N SER A 173 -10.16 -5.28 -9.94
CA SER A 173 -9.09 -5.80 -10.82
C SER A 173 -9.66 -6.53 -12.11
#